data_1c26d672fb26a6d59d78afe5e7904900
#
_entry.id   1c26d672fb26a6d59d78afe5e7904900
#
_cell.length_a   1.000
_cell.length_b   1.000
_cell.length_c   1.000
_cell.angle_alpha   90.00
_cell.angle_beta   90.00
_cell.angle_gamma   90.00
#
_symmetry.space_group_name_H-M   'P 1'
#
loop_
_entity.id
_entity.type
_entity.pdbx_description
1 polymer ?
#
loop_
_entity_poly.entity_id
_entity_poly.type
_entity_poly.pdbx_seq_one_letter_code
_entity_poly.pdbx_strand_id
1 'polypeptide(L)'
;MAKRYRAAAIGRTGSGNYGHGLHIAYAGIDKVDFIAVADPDGAGREQARQLTGATHAYADYREMLSTEAPDLVSVCPRWTDCHLEMVTACLEAGAHVYCEKPMTWNLADGDTIVNRADALGRKVAVAHQAVYLPRIQQLRVLLREGRIGQVQQIHAHGKQDRRGGGEDMITLGTHLFNMMRYFAGDVGWMSGHVTVDGRELEPGDVGEATEPVGPVAGDCVEAYYAFDSGVAGFFDSRRDQAGSSQRYGMEIVGSEGTISLRGGAGSELMIYPHPVFRPAAADQGWEPLEGLPDDPLATGNRLAIVDLIEAVEQDREPVSSARNAVAALEMILGAYEAQISGGRVAMPMARREHPLVAWRERQNT
;
A
#
# COMPACT_ATOMS: atom_id res chain seq x y z
N MET A 1 30.18 -0.72 -19.97
CA MET A 1 29.24 0.36 -19.61
C MET A 1 28.24 -0.23 -18.65
N ALA A 2 27.79 0.51 -17.64
CA ALA A 2 26.72 0.03 -16.77
C ALA A 2 25.42 -0.17 -17.58
N LYS A 3 24.61 -1.20 -17.24
CA LYS A 3 23.32 -1.43 -17.90
C LYS A 3 22.42 -0.20 -17.69
N ARG A 4 21.80 0.28 -18.77
CA ARG A 4 20.73 1.28 -18.71
C ARG A 4 19.41 0.58 -18.95
N TYR A 5 18.39 0.94 -18.17
CA TYR A 5 17.07 0.37 -18.25
C TYR A 5 16.16 1.25 -19.11
N ARG A 6 15.49 0.66 -20.06
CA ARG A 6 14.45 1.31 -20.88
C ARG A 6 13.16 1.30 -20.08
N ALA A 7 12.59 2.46 -19.77
CA ALA A 7 11.40 2.58 -18.96
C ALA A 7 10.23 3.18 -19.71
N ALA A 8 9.02 2.75 -19.38
CA ALA A 8 7.77 3.25 -19.92
C ALA A 8 6.70 3.37 -18.84
N ALA A 9 5.59 4.06 -19.14
CA ALA A 9 4.45 4.13 -18.25
C ALA A 9 3.12 3.96 -19.00
N ILE A 10 2.16 3.34 -18.32
CA ILE A 10 0.79 3.17 -18.77
C ILE A 10 -0.11 4.02 -17.91
N GLY A 11 -0.84 4.96 -18.52
CA GLY A 11 -1.89 5.77 -17.91
C GLY A 11 -3.27 5.42 -18.47
N ARG A 12 -4.30 5.96 -17.83
CA ARG A 12 -5.70 5.83 -18.27
C ARG A 12 -6.46 7.08 -17.84
N THR A 13 -6.27 8.15 -18.60
CA THR A 13 -6.87 9.47 -18.31
C THR A 13 -8.39 9.37 -18.28
N GLY A 14 -9.02 9.96 -17.23
CA GLY A 14 -10.44 9.83 -16.96
C GLY A 14 -10.86 8.56 -16.23
N SER A 15 -9.94 7.57 -16.08
CA SER A 15 -10.21 6.28 -15.43
C SER A 15 -9.02 5.86 -14.56
N GLY A 16 -8.77 6.60 -13.48
CA GLY A 16 -7.63 6.38 -12.58
C GLY A 16 -6.38 7.21 -12.92
N ASN A 17 -6.33 7.81 -14.11
CA ASN A 17 -5.28 8.72 -14.58
C ASN A 17 -3.86 8.10 -14.51
N TYR A 18 -2.88 8.90 -14.08
CA TYR A 18 -1.49 8.48 -13.84
C TYR A 18 -1.20 8.31 -12.33
N GLY A 19 -2.24 8.05 -11.53
CA GLY A 19 -2.14 7.80 -10.10
C GLY A 19 -1.46 8.92 -9.34
N HIS A 20 -0.50 8.55 -8.50
CA HIS A 20 0.29 9.46 -7.67
C HIS A 20 1.59 9.88 -8.36
N GLY A 21 1.59 10.04 -9.68
CA GLY A 21 2.75 10.48 -10.44
C GLY A 21 3.79 9.40 -10.71
N LEU A 22 3.37 8.13 -10.83
CA LEU A 22 4.31 7.03 -11.05
C LEU A 22 5.09 7.18 -12.36
N HIS A 23 4.51 7.82 -13.39
CA HIS A 23 5.16 8.08 -14.67
C HIS A 23 6.33 9.05 -14.58
N ILE A 24 6.30 10.01 -13.64
CA ILE A 24 7.40 10.98 -13.44
C ILE A 24 8.44 10.53 -12.41
N ALA A 25 8.23 9.35 -11.78
CA ALA A 25 9.11 8.83 -10.75
C ALA A 25 10.54 8.47 -11.24
N TYR A 26 10.73 8.38 -12.54
CA TYR A 26 12.01 8.05 -13.18
C TYR A 26 12.97 9.24 -13.33
N ALA A 27 12.48 10.45 -13.10
CA ALA A 27 13.28 11.68 -13.28
C ALA A 27 14.53 11.67 -12.38
N GLY A 28 15.70 11.95 -13.00
CA GLY A 28 16.98 12.02 -12.29
C GLY A 28 17.56 10.67 -11.86
N ILE A 29 17.12 9.55 -12.43
CA ILE A 29 17.73 8.23 -12.22
C ILE A 29 18.68 7.94 -13.39
N ASP A 30 19.98 8.04 -13.16
CA ASP A 30 21.02 7.94 -14.22
C ASP A 30 21.00 6.62 -14.98
N LYS A 31 20.54 5.54 -14.35
CA LYS A 31 20.44 4.20 -14.96
C LYS A 31 19.22 4.02 -15.86
N VAL A 32 18.34 5.02 -16.02
CA VAL A 32 17.07 4.88 -16.73
C VAL A 32 17.00 5.80 -17.93
N ASP A 33 16.55 5.24 -19.05
CA ASP A 33 16.10 5.97 -20.26
C ASP A 33 14.58 5.84 -20.31
N PHE A 34 13.85 6.92 -20.01
CA PHE A 34 12.38 6.91 -20.08
C PHE A 34 11.96 7.16 -21.53
N ILE A 35 11.41 6.15 -22.20
CA ILE A 35 11.28 6.11 -23.65
C ILE A 35 9.85 6.29 -24.16
N ALA A 36 8.84 5.82 -23.42
CA ALA A 36 7.48 5.76 -23.94
C ALA A 36 6.41 5.95 -22.87
N VAL A 37 5.27 6.47 -23.29
CA VAL A 37 4.02 6.48 -22.51
C VAL A 37 2.90 5.88 -23.35
N ALA A 38 1.94 5.23 -22.69
CA ALA A 38 0.70 4.77 -23.30
C ALA A 38 -0.52 5.30 -22.52
N ASP A 39 -1.50 5.83 -23.24
CA ASP A 39 -2.78 6.26 -22.70
C ASP A 39 -3.81 6.32 -23.85
N PRO A 40 -4.99 5.70 -23.73
CA PRO A 40 -6.02 5.80 -24.78
C PRO A 40 -6.52 7.23 -25.00
N ASP A 41 -6.48 8.10 -23.98
CA ASP A 41 -6.83 9.51 -24.13
C ASP A 41 -5.71 10.32 -24.77
N GLY A 42 -6.00 11.00 -25.87
CA GLY A 42 -4.99 11.73 -26.64
C GLY A 42 -4.37 12.92 -25.91
N ALA A 43 -5.16 13.63 -25.12
CA ALA A 43 -4.70 14.81 -24.39
C ALA A 43 -3.85 14.37 -23.16
N GLY A 44 -4.31 13.41 -22.41
CA GLY A 44 -3.57 12.83 -21.29
C GLY A 44 -2.25 12.20 -21.72
N ARG A 45 -2.27 11.49 -22.85
CA ARG A 45 -1.05 10.90 -23.47
C ARG A 45 0.00 11.95 -23.82
N GLU A 46 -0.42 13.03 -24.50
CA GLU A 46 0.50 14.09 -24.87
C GLU A 46 1.04 14.85 -23.65
N GLN A 47 0.19 15.11 -22.66
CA GLN A 47 0.63 15.71 -21.40
C GLN A 47 1.66 14.82 -20.68
N ALA A 48 1.42 13.52 -20.58
CA ALA A 48 2.37 12.58 -19.96
C ALA A 48 3.68 12.52 -20.74
N ARG A 49 3.64 12.52 -22.08
CA ARG A 49 4.82 12.54 -22.92
C ARG A 49 5.67 13.78 -22.65
N GLN A 50 5.06 14.96 -22.56
CA GLN A 50 5.77 16.22 -22.27
C GLN A 50 6.37 16.23 -20.87
N LEU A 51 5.61 15.80 -19.85
CA LEU A 51 6.07 15.75 -18.46
C LEU A 51 7.26 14.81 -18.24
N THR A 52 7.27 13.69 -18.95
CA THR A 52 8.30 12.65 -18.81
C THR A 52 9.47 12.83 -19.76
N GLY A 53 9.31 13.61 -20.81
CA GLY A 53 10.28 13.71 -21.91
C GLY A 53 10.33 12.44 -22.78
N ALA A 54 9.31 11.58 -22.72
CA ALA A 54 9.25 10.36 -23.52
C ALA A 54 9.33 10.66 -25.02
N THR A 55 10.12 9.85 -25.74
CA THR A 55 10.29 9.99 -27.18
C THR A 55 9.05 9.53 -27.93
N HIS A 56 8.38 8.47 -27.44
CA HIS A 56 7.26 7.83 -28.10
C HIS A 56 5.99 7.87 -27.24
N ALA A 57 4.83 7.86 -27.90
CA ALA A 57 3.53 7.87 -27.25
C ALA A 57 2.52 7.00 -28.01
N TYR A 58 1.84 6.12 -27.32
CA TYR A 58 0.95 5.09 -27.85
C TYR A 58 -0.48 5.24 -27.33
N ALA A 59 -1.47 4.94 -28.14
CA ALA A 59 -2.86 4.85 -27.69
C ALA A 59 -3.15 3.49 -27.00
N ASP A 60 -2.47 2.45 -27.44
CA ASP A 60 -2.54 1.10 -26.89
C ASP A 60 -1.21 0.72 -26.23
N TYR A 61 -1.27 0.35 -24.95
CA TYR A 61 -0.10 -0.09 -24.21
C TYR A 61 0.49 -1.42 -24.71
N ARG A 62 -0.32 -2.29 -25.35
CA ARG A 62 0.18 -3.55 -25.93
C ARG A 62 1.06 -3.27 -27.14
N GLU A 63 0.67 -2.29 -27.97
CA GLU A 63 1.51 -1.80 -29.06
C GLU A 63 2.82 -1.21 -28.51
N MET A 64 2.76 -0.40 -27.45
CA MET A 64 3.95 0.14 -26.79
C MET A 64 4.87 -1.00 -26.30
N LEU A 65 4.33 -1.99 -25.60
CA LEU A 65 5.11 -3.10 -25.05
C LEU A 65 5.78 -3.92 -26.16
N SER A 66 5.08 -4.23 -27.24
CA SER A 66 5.62 -5.01 -28.36
C SER A 66 6.66 -4.25 -29.18
N THR A 67 6.51 -2.93 -29.34
CA THR A 67 7.40 -2.10 -30.15
C THR A 67 8.65 -1.68 -29.38
N GLU A 68 8.48 -1.26 -28.14
CA GLU A 68 9.56 -0.68 -27.33
C GLU A 68 10.31 -1.71 -26.48
N ALA A 69 9.70 -2.84 -26.17
CA ALA A 69 10.26 -3.87 -25.29
C ALA A 69 10.94 -3.28 -24.04
N PRO A 70 10.23 -2.49 -23.19
CA PRO A 70 10.83 -1.82 -22.05
C PRO A 70 11.27 -2.83 -20.98
N ASP A 71 12.35 -2.50 -20.25
CA ASP A 71 12.80 -3.28 -19.09
C ASP A 71 11.93 -3.02 -17.84
N LEU A 72 11.43 -1.77 -17.71
CA LEU A 72 10.65 -1.30 -16.56
C LEU A 72 9.36 -0.63 -17.04
N VAL A 73 8.23 -0.95 -16.42
CA VAL A 73 6.95 -0.29 -16.75
C VAL A 73 6.24 0.14 -15.47
N SER A 74 5.81 1.41 -15.40
CA SER A 74 4.86 1.85 -14.39
C SER A 74 3.43 1.63 -14.88
N VAL A 75 2.64 0.85 -14.13
CA VAL A 75 1.18 0.73 -14.29
C VAL A 75 0.54 1.74 -13.34
N CYS A 76 0.10 2.86 -13.91
CA CYS A 76 -0.20 4.08 -13.17
C CYS A 76 -1.67 4.28 -12.77
N PRO A 77 -2.71 3.74 -13.44
CA PRO A 77 -4.09 4.01 -13.05
C PRO A 77 -4.34 3.68 -11.58
N ARG A 78 -5.13 4.53 -10.86
CA ARG A 78 -5.50 4.23 -9.46
C ARG A 78 -6.59 3.17 -9.34
N TRP A 79 -7.34 2.94 -10.42
CA TRP A 79 -8.43 2.00 -10.44
C TRP A 79 -7.93 0.57 -10.66
N THR A 80 -8.33 -0.34 -9.78
CA THR A 80 -7.82 -1.72 -9.78
C THR A 80 -8.39 -2.60 -10.88
N ASP A 81 -9.43 -2.15 -11.58
CA ASP A 81 -10.13 -2.89 -12.64
C ASP A 81 -9.26 -3.28 -13.84
N CYS A 82 -8.14 -2.57 -14.03
CA CYS A 82 -7.22 -2.81 -15.14
C CYS A 82 -5.86 -3.40 -14.71
N HIS A 83 -5.56 -3.48 -13.42
CA HIS A 83 -4.23 -3.82 -12.95
C HIS A 83 -3.80 -5.23 -13.31
N LEU A 84 -4.67 -6.23 -13.10
CA LEU A 84 -4.36 -7.63 -13.44
C LEU A 84 -3.93 -7.75 -14.89
N GLU A 85 -4.72 -7.19 -15.82
CA GLU A 85 -4.47 -7.26 -17.24
C GLU A 85 -3.20 -6.52 -17.64
N MET A 86 -3.02 -5.27 -17.19
CA MET A 86 -1.87 -4.44 -17.54
C MET A 86 -0.58 -5.01 -16.95
N VAL A 87 -0.59 -5.42 -15.67
CA VAL A 87 0.60 -5.98 -15.01
C VAL A 87 1.02 -7.28 -15.67
N THR A 88 0.08 -8.20 -15.93
CA THR A 88 0.41 -9.47 -16.58
C THR A 88 0.94 -9.27 -18.00
N ALA A 89 0.37 -8.35 -18.78
CA ALA A 89 0.88 -8.01 -20.11
C ALA A 89 2.31 -7.46 -20.07
N CYS A 90 2.64 -6.60 -19.09
CA CYS A 90 4.00 -6.10 -18.89
C CYS A 90 4.97 -7.23 -18.53
N LEU A 91 4.59 -8.13 -17.62
CA LEU A 91 5.40 -9.28 -17.24
C LEU A 91 5.67 -10.21 -18.43
N GLU A 92 4.65 -10.48 -19.26
CA GLU A 92 4.74 -11.30 -20.46
C GLU A 92 5.62 -10.66 -21.55
N ALA A 93 5.62 -9.34 -21.65
CA ALA A 93 6.53 -8.59 -22.50
C ALA A 93 7.98 -8.57 -21.99
N GLY A 94 8.23 -9.14 -20.80
CA GLY A 94 9.57 -9.22 -20.19
C GLY A 94 9.94 -8.04 -19.31
N ALA A 95 9.02 -7.13 -19.00
CA ALA A 95 9.27 -6.00 -18.13
C ALA A 95 9.15 -6.34 -16.64
N HIS A 96 9.90 -5.63 -15.79
CA HIS A 96 9.62 -5.52 -14.35
C HIS A 96 8.62 -4.38 -14.15
N VAL A 97 7.79 -4.46 -13.11
CA VAL A 97 6.64 -3.56 -12.96
C VAL A 97 6.70 -2.75 -11.68
N TYR A 98 6.35 -1.47 -11.78
CA TYR A 98 5.96 -0.63 -10.65
C TYR A 98 4.47 -0.32 -10.76
N CYS A 99 3.66 -0.87 -9.87
CA CYS A 99 2.19 -0.81 -9.94
C CYS A 99 1.61 0.14 -8.89
N GLU A 100 0.60 0.92 -9.28
CA GLU A 100 -0.19 1.72 -8.35
C GLU A 100 -0.92 0.84 -7.31
N LYS A 101 -1.17 1.43 -6.16
CA LYS A 101 -1.90 0.79 -5.04
C LYS A 101 -3.39 1.21 -5.04
N PRO A 102 -4.31 0.37 -4.55
CA PRO A 102 -4.12 -1.05 -4.25
C PRO A 102 -3.75 -1.83 -5.51
N MET A 103 -2.85 -2.85 -5.38
CA MET A 103 -2.45 -3.63 -6.56
C MET A 103 -3.62 -4.39 -7.17
N THR A 104 -4.48 -4.95 -6.33
CA THR A 104 -5.72 -5.63 -6.73
C THR A 104 -6.79 -5.40 -5.67
N TRP A 105 -8.05 -5.67 -5.99
CA TRP A 105 -9.17 -5.60 -5.06
C TRP A 105 -9.56 -6.97 -4.48
N ASN A 106 -9.04 -8.07 -5.02
CA ASN A 106 -9.23 -9.43 -4.52
C ASN A 106 -7.89 -10.18 -4.48
N LEU A 107 -7.84 -11.25 -3.68
CA LEU A 107 -6.61 -12.00 -3.46
C LEU A 107 -6.25 -12.90 -4.65
N ALA A 108 -7.24 -13.45 -5.37
CA ALA A 108 -7.01 -14.35 -6.49
C ALA A 108 -6.25 -13.64 -7.64
N ASP A 109 -6.61 -12.40 -7.93
CA ASP A 109 -5.90 -11.57 -8.91
C ASP A 109 -4.47 -11.25 -8.43
N GLY A 110 -4.34 -10.95 -7.13
CA GLY A 110 -3.03 -10.71 -6.51
C GLY A 110 -2.11 -11.94 -6.61
N ASP A 111 -2.62 -13.12 -6.31
CA ASP A 111 -1.90 -14.39 -6.46
C ASP A 111 -1.52 -14.67 -7.92
N THR A 112 -2.40 -14.33 -8.85
CA THR A 112 -2.13 -14.48 -10.29
C THR A 112 -0.94 -13.61 -10.71
N ILE A 113 -0.89 -12.37 -10.27
CA ILE A 113 0.24 -11.46 -10.53
C ILE A 113 1.54 -12.03 -9.91
N VAL A 114 1.50 -12.45 -8.65
CA VAL A 114 2.67 -13.01 -7.95
C VAL A 114 3.18 -14.25 -8.68
N ASN A 115 2.29 -15.22 -8.96
CA ASN A 115 2.67 -16.46 -9.63
C ASN A 115 3.22 -16.21 -11.05
N ARG A 116 2.66 -15.23 -11.77
CA ARG A 116 3.15 -14.88 -13.11
C ARG A 116 4.51 -14.22 -13.06
N ALA A 117 4.73 -13.31 -12.11
CA ALA A 117 6.03 -12.67 -11.88
C ALA A 117 7.11 -13.71 -11.58
N ASP A 118 6.83 -14.66 -10.69
CA ASP A 118 7.74 -15.75 -10.36
C ASP A 118 8.08 -16.62 -11.56
N ALA A 119 7.04 -17.09 -12.29
CA ALA A 119 7.21 -17.97 -13.44
C ALA A 119 8.06 -17.33 -14.56
N LEU A 120 8.04 -16.00 -14.67
CA LEU A 120 8.78 -15.24 -15.67
C LEU A 120 10.10 -14.67 -15.13
N GLY A 121 10.42 -14.85 -13.86
CA GLY A 121 11.59 -14.26 -13.21
C GLY A 121 11.56 -12.72 -13.23
N ARG A 122 10.36 -12.11 -13.07
CA ARG A 122 10.18 -10.67 -13.05
C ARG A 122 9.86 -10.18 -11.65
N LYS A 123 10.17 -8.92 -11.37
CA LYS A 123 9.90 -8.27 -10.09
C LYS A 123 8.73 -7.30 -10.25
N VAL A 124 7.87 -7.25 -9.23
CA VAL A 124 6.77 -6.29 -9.15
C VAL A 124 6.90 -5.53 -7.84
N ALA A 125 7.10 -4.22 -7.93
CA ALA A 125 7.02 -3.30 -6.80
C ALA A 125 5.65 -2.60 -6.79
N VAL A 126 5.12 -2.30 -5.61
CA VAL A 126 3.82 -1.64 -5.44
C VAL A 126 3.99 -0.30 -4.74
N ALA A 127 3.20 0.69 -5.14
CA ALA A 127 3.34 2.10 -4.76
C ALA A 127 2.90 2.40 -3.31
N HIS A 128 3.41 1.63 -2.34
CA HIS A 128 3.38 1.99 -0.93
C HIS A 128 4.59 2.86 -0.59
N GLN A 129 4.58 4.12 -1.05
CA GLN A 129 5.74 5.01 -1.09
C GLN A 129 6.42 5.21 0.27
N ALA A 130 5.63 5.16 1.37
CA ALA A 130 6.13 5.48 2.70
C ALA A 130 7.31 4.60 3.13
N VAL A 131 7.28 3.29 2.85
CA VAL A 131 8.33 2.36 3.28
C VAL A 131 9.66 2.56 2.55
N TYR A 132 9.67 3.32 1.45
CA TYR A 132 10.89 3.68 0.73
C TYR A 132 11.54 4.98 1.24
N LEU A 133 10.83 5.77 2.06
CA LEU A 133 11.37 7.02 2.61
C LEU A 133 12.50 6.74 3.58
N PRO A 134 13.64 7.44 3.48
CA PRO A 134 14.77 7.29 4.38
C PRO A 134 14.38 7.41 5.86
N ARG A 135 13.46 8.32 6.21
CA ARG A 135 12.95 8.46 7.58
C ARG A 135 12.28 7.18 8.11
N ILE A 136 11.49 6.48 7.28
CA ILE A 136 10.81 5.25 7.68
C ILE A 136 11.78 4.09 7.75
N GLN A 137 12.74 4.04 6.83
CA GLN A 137 13.81 3.03 6.86
C GLN A 137 14.69 3.20 8.10
N GLN A 138 15.08 4.43 8.41
CA GLN A 138 15.87 4.72 9.61
C GLN A 138 15.07 4.49 10.90
N LEU A 139 13.76 4.82 10.91
CA LEU A 139 12.89 4.48 12.04
C LEU A 139 12.91 2.95 12.29
N ARG A 140 12.82 2.13 11.23
CA ARG A 140 12.92 0.67 11.38
C ARG A 140 14.25 0.24 12.00
N VAL A 141 15.35 0.89 11.66
CA VAL A 141 16.66 0.64 12.29
C VAL A 141 16.61 0.99 13.78
N LEU A 142 16.12 2.19 14.13
CA LEU A 142 15.99 2.62 15.54
C LEU A 142 15.13 1.67 16.37
N LEU A 143 14.01 1.17 15.80
CA LEU A 143 13.16 0.17 16.48
C LEU A 143 13.93 -1.13 16.74
N ARG A 144 14.70 -1.61 15.77
CA ARG A 144 15.52 -2.83 15.90
C ARG A 144 16.68 -2.67 16.89
N GLU A 145 17.22 -1.46 17.01
CA GLU A 145 18.25 -1.09 17.97
C GLU A 145 17.71 -0.86 19.39
N GLY A 146 16.37 -0.96 19.56
CA GLY A 146 15.72 -0.83 20.87
C GLY A 146 15.48 0.60 21.32
N ARG A 147 15.31 1.57 20.40
CA ARG A 147 15.07 2.99 20.75
C ARG A 147 13.88 3.19 21.71
N ILE A 148 12.90 2.29 21.69
CA ILE A 148 11.74 2.23 22.61
C ILE A 148 11.66 0.85 23.30
N GLY A 149 12.79 0.15 23.42
CA GLY A 149 12.83 -1.21 23.91
C GLY A 149 12.21 -2.21 22.90
N GLN A 150 11.62 -3.29 23.40
CA GLN A 150 10.94 -4.28 22.56
C GLN A 150 9.59 -3.71 22.10
N VAL A 151 9.34 -3.72 20.78
CA VAL A 151 8.04 -3.35 20.22
C VAL A 151 6.97 -4.35 20.68
N GLN A 152 5.89 -3.85 21.24
CA GLN A 152 4.80 -4.65 21.83
C GLN A 152 3.49 -4.47 21.07
N GLN A 153 3.18 -3.23 20.65
CA GLN A 153 1.92 -2.92 19.97
C GLN A 153 2.12 -1.91 18.84
N ILE A 154 1.25 -1.96 17.84
CA ILE A 154 1.11 -0.93 16.80
C ILE A 154 -0.37 -0.57 16.68
N HIS A 155 -0.70 0.69 16.87
CA HIS A 155 -2.05 1.22 16.70
C HIS A 155 -2.09 2.11 15.46
N ALA A 156 -2.73 1.67 14.39
CA ALA A 156 -2.87 2.41 13.15
C ALA A 156 -4.27 3.03 13.03
N HIS A 157 -4.33 4.28 12.61
CA HIS A 157 -5.57 5.06 12.46
C HIS A 157 -5.75 5.47 11.02
N GLY A 158 -6.86 5.08 10.40
CA GLY A 158 -7.24 5.49 9.06
C GLY A 158 -7.37 7.02 8.94
N LYS A 159 -7.52 7.51 7.72
CA LYS A 159 -7.72 8.93 7.47
C LYS A 159 -9.04 9.44 8.05
N GLN A 160 -10.06 8.58 8.09
CA GLN A 160 -11.32 8.80 8.80
C GLN A 160 -12.06 10.06 8.30
N ASP A 161 -11.90 10.39 7.01
CA ASP A 161 -12.68 11.42 6.34
C ASP A 161 -14.06 10.85 5.90
N ARG A 162 -14.73 11.48 4.93
CA ARG A 162 -16.02 11.01 4.38
C ARG A 162 -16.01 9.56 3.88
N ARG A 163 -14.81 8.98 3.64
CA ARG A 163 -14.61 7.58 3.23
C ARG A 163 -14.38 6.63 4.40
N GLY A 164 -14.36 7.13 5.63
CA GLY A 164 -14.08 6.34 6.83
C GLY A 164 -14.84 5.03 6.86
N GLY A 165 -14.23 4.03 7.49
CA GLY A 165 -14.69 2.65 7.45
C GLY A 165 -14.05 1.84 6.31
N GLY A 166 -14.86 1.06 5.62
CA GLY A 166 -14.37 0.09 4.64
C GLY A 166 -13.67 0.70 3.42
N GLU A 167 -14.12 1.84 2.92
CA GLU A 167 -13.45 2.50 1.78
C GLU A 167 -12.09 3.07 2.18
N ASP A 168 -11.99 3.70 3.35
CA ASP A 168 -10.73 4.21 3.87
C ASP A 168 -9.73 3.07 4.12
N MET A 169 -10.22 1.93 4.62
CA MET A 169 -9.41 0.75 4.89
C MET A 169 -8.65 0.28 3.63
N ILE A 170 -9.29 0.25 2.45
CA ILE A 170 -8.63 -0.19 1.21
C ILE A 170 -7.89 0.95 0.50
N THR A 171 -8.41 2.18 0.48
CA THR A 171 -7.80 3.26 -0.29
C THR A 171 -6.58 3.88 0.37
N LEU A 172 -6.60 4.03 1.68
CA LEU A 172 -5.56 4.69 2.47
C LEU A 172 -4.95 3.74 3.51
N GLY A 173 -5.78 2.88 4.14
CA GLY A 173 -5.33 1.87 5.10
C GLY A 173 -4.29 0.92 4.52
N THR A 174 -4.35 0.63 3.21
CA THR A 174 -3.34 -0.21 2.54
C THR A 174 -1.90 0.25 2.79
N HIS A 175 -1.63 1.55 2.87
CA HIS A 175 -0.32 2.10 3.24
C HIS A 175 0.05 1.76 4.69
N LEU A 176 -0.92 1.88 5.61
CA LEU A 176 -0.71 1.59 7.02
C LEU A 176 -0.48 0.09 7.26
N PHE A 177 -1.26 -0.78 6.62
CA PHE A 177 -1.08 -2.24 6.71
C PHE A 177 0.28 -2.69 6.15
N ASN A 178 0.69 -2.15 5.01
CA ASN A 178 2.02 -2.40 4.48
C ASN A 178 3.11 -1.94 5.46
N MET A 179 2.94 -0.78 6.10
CA MET A 179 3.90 -0.23 7.05
C MET A 179 3.90 -0.99 8.39
N MET A 180 2.73 -1.44 8.91
CA MET A 180 2.65 -2.32 10.07
C MET A 180 3.46 -3.60 9.82
N ARG A 181 3.28 -4.24 8.65
CA ARG A 181 4.07 -5.41 8.25
C ARG A 181 5.56 -5.09 8.10
N TYR A 182 5.90 -3.92 7.60
CA TYR A 182 7.29 -3.48 7.49
C TYR A 182 8.00 -3.40 8.84
N PHE A 183 7.29 -3.04 9.91
CA PHE A 183 7.84 -2.97 11.27
C PHE A 183 7.73 -4.28 12.06
N ALA A 184 6.61 -5.00 11.95
CA ALA A 184 6.28 -6.14 12.81
C ALA A 184 6.36 -7.51 12.12
N GLY A 185 6.48 -7.58 10.79
CA GLY A 185 6.52 -8.84 10.04
C GLY A 185 5.13 -9.33 9.63
N ASP A 186 4.97 -10.63 9.49
CA ASP A 186 3.74 -11.25 9.01
C ASP A 186 2.71 -11.43 10.13
N VAL A 187 1.42 -11.43 9.75
CA VAL A 187 0.29 -11.66 10.64
C VAL A 187 -0.04 -13.14 10.64
N GLY A 188 -0.10 -13.77 11.82
CA GLY A 188 -0.51 -15.16 11.97
C GLY A 188 -2.03 -15.34 12.00
N TRP A 189 -2.76 -14.41 12.60
CA TRP A 189 -4.23 -14.37 12.61
C TRP A 189 -4.75 -12.97 12.94
N MET A 190 -6.02 -12.73 12.62
CA MET A 190 -6.69 -11.49 12.96
C MET A 190 -8.14 -11.68 13.38
N SER A 191 -8.75 -10.62 13.93
CA SER A 191 -10.19 -10.50 14.12
C SER A 191 -10.61 -9.05 13.82
N GLY A 192 -11.86 -8.84 13.42
CA GLY A 192 -12.37 -7.52 13.06
C GLY A 192 -13.86 -7.38 13.34
N HIS A 193 -14.27 -6.14 13.54
CA HIS A 193 -15.65 -5.73 13.71
C HIS A 193 -15.93 -4.57 12.75
N VAL A 194 -16.94 -4.74 11.92
CA VAL A 194 -17.32 -3.75 10.91
C VAL A 194 -18.80 -3.44 11.07
N THR A 195 -19.13 -2.17 11.24
CA THR A 195 -20.50 -1.71 11.47
C THR A 195 -20.91 -0.64 10.47
N VAL A 196 -22.21 -0.42 10.35
CA VAL A 196 -22.81 0.70 9.62
C VAL A 196 -23.88 1.36 10.48
N ASP A 197 -23.78 2.66 10.68
CA ASP A 197 -24.68 3.43 11.57
C ASP A 197 -24.81 2.80 12.98
N GLY A 198 -23.73 2.20 13.48
CA GLY A 198 -23.65 1.57 14.80
C GLY A 198 -24.36 0.20 14.92
N ARG A 199 -24.82 -0.40 13.83
CA ARG A 199 -25.34 -1.77 13.78
C ARG A 199 -24.42 -2.73 13.05
N GLU A 200 -24.61 -4.01 13.25
CA GLU A 200 -23.91 -5.06 12.50
C GLU A 200 -24.16 -4.94 10.99
N LEU A 201 -23.15 -5.34 10.20
CA LEU A 201 -23.29 -5.40 8.74
C LEU A 201 -24.32 -6.45 8.32
N GLU A 202 -25.06 -6.12 7.28
CA GLU A 202 -25.89 -7.05 6.52
C GLU A 202 -25.42 -7.11 5.06
N PRO A 203 -25.68 -8.19 4.29
CA PRO A 203 -25.27 -8.27 2.89
C PRO A 203 -25.77 -7.14 2.01
N GLY A 204 -26.89 -6.50 2.36
CA GLY A 204 -27.43 -5.32 1.68
C GLY A 204 -26.59 -4.06 1.86
N ASP A 205 -25.65 -4.03 2.82
CA ASP A 205 -24.76 -2.89 3.06
C ASP A 205 -23.52 -2.91 2.14
N VAL A 206 -23.32 -3.99 1.39
CA VAL A 206 -22.23 -4.09 0.43
C VAL A 206 -22.45 -3.17 -0.75
N GLY A 207 -21.60 -2.19 -0.91
CA GLY A 207 -21.65 -1.18 -1.95
C GLY A 207 -20.35 -1.02 -2.71
N GLU A 208 -20.35 -0.07 -3.65
CA GLU A 208 -19.15 0.32 -4.40
C GLU A 208 -18.46 1.48 -3.68
N ALA A 209 -17.13 1.48 -3.71
CA ALA A 209 -16.33 2.62 -3.28
C ALA A 209 -16.46 3.80 -4.24
N THR A 210 -16.02 4.99 -3.83
CA THR A 210 -16.00 6.19 -4.70
C THR A 210 -15.01 6.07 -5.86
N GLU A 211 -14.00 5.19 -5.72
CA GLU A 211 -13.09 4.79 -6.79
C GLU A 211 -13.25 3.28 -7.03
N PRO A 212 -13.09 2.77 -8.26
CA PRO A 212 -13.17 1.33 -8.56
C PRO A 212 -12.02 0.53 -7.92
N VAL A 213 -12.13 0.28 -6.63
CA VAL A 213 -11.18 -0.50 -5.81
C VAL A 213 -11.81 -1.78 -5.25
N GLY A 214 -12.94 -2.19 -5.82
CA GLY A 214 -13.73 -3.34 -5.39
C GLY A 214 -14.83 -2.96 -4.40
N PRO A 215 -15.66 -3.95 -4.01
CA PRO A 215 -16.76 -3.74 -3.08
C PRO A 215 -16.26 -3.41 -1.67
N VAL A 216 -16.99 -2.53 -1.00
CA VAL A 216 -16.73 -2.09 0.37
C VAL A 216 -18.01 -2.16 1.21
N ALA A 217 -17.86 -2.18 2.52
CA ALA A 217 -18.99 -2.12 3.45
C ALA A 217 -18.57 -1.46 4.77
N GLY A 218 -19.54 -0.88 5.47
CA GLY A 218 -19.35 -0.30 6.79
C GLY A 218 -18.78 1.12 6.78
N ASP A 219 -19.19 1.89 7.77
CA ASP A 219 -18.70 3.24 8.06
C ASP A 219 -17.80 3.29 9.29
N CYS A 220 -17.65 2.16 9.98
CA CYS A 220 -16.72 1.96 11.07
C CYS A 220 -16.08 0.57 10.97
N VAL A 221 -14.75 0.54 11.10
CA VAL A 221 -13.94 -0.68 11.15
C VAL A 221 -13.02 -0.61 12.36
N GLU A 222 -13.02 -1.69 13.15
CA GLU A 222 -12.07 -1.93 14.23
C GLU A 222 -11.49 -3.32 14.05
N ALA A 223 -10.15 -3.45 14.00
CA ALA A 223 -9.50 -4.72 13.73
C ALA A 223 -8.28 -4.94 14.63
N TYR A 224 -8.08 -6.20 15.01
CA TYR A 224 -6.92 -6.70 15.75
C TYR A 224 -6.12 -7.68 14.91
N TYR A 225 -4.79 -7.57 14.96
CA TYR A 225 -3.84 -8.40 14.23
C TYR A 225 -2.80 -8.98 15.19
N ALA A 226 -2.67 -10.29 15.23
CA ALA A 226 -1.61 -10.99 15.96
C ALA A 226 -0.45 -11.28 15.00
N PHE A 227 0.62 -10.51 15.13
CA PHE A 227 1.84 -10.73 14.33
C PHE A 227 2.64 -11.93 14.84
N ASP A 228 3.29 -12.66 13.94
CA ASP A 228 4.14 -13.81 14.30
C ASP A 228 5.34 -13.40 15.19
N SER A 229 5.74 -12.14 15.14
CA SER A 229 6.74 -11.55 16.04
C SER A 229 6.28 -11.40 17.50
N GLY A 230 5.00 -11.65 17.78
CA GLY A 230 4.39 -11.40 19.09
C GLY A 230 3.85 -9.98 19.28
N VAL A 231 4.01 -9.10 18.30
CA VAL A 231 3.44 -7.74 18.33
C VAL A 231 1.92 -7.82 18.15
N ALA A 232 1.18 -7.02 18.92
CA ALA A 232 -0.26 -6.84 18.76
C ALA A 232 -0.52 -5.61 17.87
N GLY A 233 -1.24 -5.80 16.76
CA GLY A 233 -1.65 -4.71 15.87
C GLY A 233 -3.10 -4.33 16.04
N PHE A 234 -3.42 -3.05 15.87
CA PHE A 234 -4.77 -2.52 15.89
C PHE A 234 -4.95 -1.57 14.72
N PHE A 235 -6.16 -1.56 14.15
CA PHE A 235 -6.55 -0.60 13.13
C PHE A 235 -7.95 -0.11 13.41
N ASP A 236 -8.17 1.20 13.33
CA ASP A 236 -9.48 1.80 13.37
C ASP A 236 -9.70 2.80 12.22
N SER A 237 -10.92 2.82 11.71
CA SER A 237 -11.39 3.84 10.78
C SER A 237 -12.90 4.05 10.95
N ARG A 238 -13.31 5.30 11.15
CA ARG A 238 -14.72 5.70 11.26
C ARG A 238 -14.99 6.90 10.38
N ARG A 239 -16.13 6.89 9.68
CA ARG A 239 -16.54 8.01 8.81
C ARG A 239 -16.70 9.32 9.58
N ASP A 240 -16.13 10.38 9.02
CA ASP A 240 -16.24 11.76 9.54
C ASP A 240 -15.82 11.89 11.02
N GLN A 241 -14.80 11.15 11.44
CA GLN A 241 -14.31 11.15 12.82
C GLN A 241 -13.67 12.50 13.17
N ALA A 242 -14.19 13.14 14.21
CA ALA A 242 -13.63 14.40 14.70
C ALA A 242 -12.16 14.23 15.12
N GLY A 243 -11.30 15.20 14.76
CA GLY A 243 -9.88 15.18 15.08
C GLY A 243 -9.03 14.18 14.29
N SER A 244 -9.60 13.51 13.29
CA SER A 244 -8.91 12.48 12.49
C SER A 244 -7.64 12.99 11.81
N SER A 245 -7.59 14.27 11.39
CA SER A 245 -6.40 14.88 10.79
C SER A 245 -5.16 14.87 11.71
N GLN A 246 -5.36 14.81 13.01
CA GLN A 246 -4.30 14.72 14.00
C GLN A 246 -3.93 13.28 14.38
N ARG A 247 -4.76 12.30 13.98
CA ARG A 247 -4.58 10.89 14.32
C ARG A 247 -4.09 10.04 13.15
N TYR A 248 -4.38 10.44 11.90
CA TYR A 248 -4.01 9.65 10.71
C TYR A 248 -2.52 9.27 10.73
N GLY A 249 -2.26 7.97 10.84
CA GLY A 249 -0.91 7.42 10.98
C GLY A 249 -0.89 6.23 11.93
N MET A 250 0.13 6.12 12.76
CA MET A 250 0.23 5.03 13.74
C MET A 250 1.04 5.40 14.97
N GLU A 251 0.77 4.69 16.06
CA GLU A 251 1.58 4.69 17.28
C GLU A 251 2.24 3.32 17.44
N ILE A 252 3.55 3.31 17.67
CA ILE A 252 4.36 2.12 17.92
C ILE A 252 4.75 2.13 19.38
N VAL A 253 4.19 1.21 20.16
CA VAL A 253 4.37 1.10 21.61
C VAL A 253 5.42 0.04 21.89
N GLY A 254 6.46 0.43 22.59
CA GLY A 254 7.52 -0.44 23.07
C GLY A 254 7.56 -0.58 24.59
N SER A 255 8.44 -1.43 25.09
CA SER A 255 8.63 -1.65 26.53
C SER A 255 9.27 -0.46 27.26
N GLU A 256 9.90 0.48 26.53
CA GLU A 256 10.64 1.61 27.10
C GLU A 256 10.18 2.98 26.55
N GLY A 257 9.17 3.01 25.70
CA GLY A 257 8.63 4.25 25.15
C GLY A 257 7.65 4.00 24.04
N THR A 258 7.15 5.08 23.45
CA THR A 258 6.20 5.05 22.31
C THR A 258 6.66 6.04 21.25
N ILE A 259 6.54 5.65 19.96
CA ILE A 259 6.76 6.55 18.83
C ILE A 259 5.44 6.74 18.11
N SER A 260 5.09 8.00 17.82
CA SER A 260 3.91 8.41 17.04
C SER A 260 4.32 8.89 15.66
N LEU A 261 3.77 8.27 14.62
CA LEU A 261 3.87 8.70 13.22
C LEU A 261 2.54 9.32 12.81
N ARG A 262 2.51 10.59 12.50
CA ARG A 262 1.31 11.30 12.05
C ARG A 262 1.42 11.72 10.59
N GLY A 263 0.28 12.01 9.95
CA GLY A 263 0.22 12.37 8.54
C GLY A 263 0.48 11.20 7.59
N GLY A 264 0.13 9.98 7.99
CA GLY A 264 0.20 8.76 7.18
C GLY A 264 1.60 8.24 6.91
N ALA A 265 2.48 9.05 6.33
CA ALA A 265 3.87 8.70 6.01
C ALA A 265 4.88 9.22 7.03
N GLY A 266 4.41 9.63 8.21
CA GLY A 266 5.29 10.17 9.25
C GLY A 266 5.81 11.57 8.93
N SER A 267 4.94 12.46 8.42
CA SER A 267 5.28 13.88 8.27
C SER A 267 5.60 14.53 9.61
N GLU A 268 5.04 14.01 10.69
CA GLU A 268 5.37 14.35 12.06
C GLU A 268 5.72 13.08 12.84
N LEU A 269 6.91 13.03 13.42
CA LEU A 269 7.44 11.94 14.22
C LEU A 269 7.73 12.43 15.61
N MET A 270 7.05 11.84 16.60
CA MET A 270 7.19 12.16 18.01
C MET A 270 7.58 10.92 18.79
N ILE A 271 8.32 11.09 19.88
CA ILE A 271 8.65 10.04 20.83
C ILE A 271 8.19 10.43 22.24
N TYR A 272 7.63 9.47 22.95
CA TYR A 272 7.43 9.52 24.39
C TYR A 272 8.40 8.53 25.03
N PRO A 273 9.55 8.99 25.59
CA PRO A 273 10.66 8.11 25.98
C PRO A 273 10.55 7.59 27.42
N HIS A 274 9.36 7.19 27.87
CA HIS A 274 9.13 6.75 29.25
C HIS A 274 8.44 5.38 29.28
N PRO A 275 8.99 4.42 30.06
CA PRO A 275 8.61 3.00 29.92
C PRO A 275 7.31 2.58 30.61
N VAL A 276 6.87 3.23 31.66
CA VAL A 276 5.70 2.80 32.45
C VAL A 276 4.93 3.99 33.01
N PHE A 277 3.66 3.75 33.28
CA PHE A 277 2.86 4.73 34.02
C PHE A 277 3.52 5.04 35.35
N ARG A 278 4.00 6.28 35.49
CA ARG A 278 4.32 6.91 36.74
C ARG A 278 3.41 8.14 36.84
N PRO A 279 3.00 8.57 38.04
CA PRO A 279 2.37 9.87 38.18
C PRO A 279 3.28 10.89 37.47
N ALA A 280 2.74 11.54 36.42
CA ALA A 280 3.53 12.38 35.53
C ALA A 280 4.32 13.42 36.33
N ALA A 281 5.64 13.40 36.21
CA ALA A 281 6.43 14.55 36.54
C ALA A 281 6.12 15.65 35.51
N ALA A 282 6.17 16.90 35.88
CA ALA A 282 5.78 18.03 35.03
C ALA A 282 6.63 18.17 33.74
N ASP A 283 7.73 17.43 33.65
CA ASP A 283 8.70 17.40 32.55
C ASP A 283 8.54 16.18 31.61
N GLN A 284 7.56 15.29 31.84
CA GLN A 284 7.31 14.14 30.97
C GLN A 284 6.30 14.51 29.88
N GLY A 285 6.73 14.42 28.63
CA GLY A 285 5.90 14.75 27.46
C GLY A 285 6.38 14.09 26.18
N TRP A 286 5.63 14.30 25.11
CA TRP A 286 6.04 13.95 23.77
C TRP A 286 7.11 14.92 23.28
N GLU A 287 8.16 14.38 22.68
CA GLU A 287 9.27 15.11 22.09
C GLU A 287 9.33 14.84 20.58
N PRO A 288 9.78 15.79 19.75
CA PRO A 288 10.11 15.48 18.36
C PRO A 288 11.16 14.38 18.28
N LEU A 289 10.96 13.38 17.43
CA LEU A 289 11.97 12.37 17.13
C LEU A 289 12.96 12.94 16.13
N GLU A 290 14.04 13.52 16.65
CA GLU A 290 15.05 14.22 15.87
C GLU A 290 16.02 13.24 15.15
N GLY A 291 16.80 13.78 14.19
CA GLY A 291 17.86 13.04 13.50
C GLY A 291 17.39 12.19 12.35
N LEU A 292 16.11 12.23 12.00
CA LEU A 292 15.57 11.54 10.82
C LEU A 292 15.54 12.49 9.61
N PRO A 293 15.79 11.96 8.38
CA PRO A 293 15.66 12.76 7.16
C PRO A 293 14.25 13.31 6.98
N ASP A 294 14.13 14.51 6.42
CA ASP A 294 12.84 15.11 6.06
C ASP A 294 12.66 15.07 4.53
N ASP A 295 12.10 13.97 4.05
CA ASP A 295 11.87 13.76 2.62
C ASP A 295 10.39 13.90 2.29
N PRO A 296 10.03 14.64 1.21
CA PRO A 296 8.67 14.67 0.70
C PRO A 296 8.18 13.26 0.32
N LEU A 297 6.90 12.96 0.57
CA LEU A 297 6.31 11.65 0.24
C LEU A 297 6.49 11.27 -1.25
N ALA A 298 6.45 12.26 -2.15
CA ALA A 298 6.67 12.06 -3.58
C ALA A 298 8.05 11.46 -3.90
N THR A 299 9.07 11.69 -3.07
CA THR A 299 10.40 11.08 -3.19
C THR A 299 10.33 9.55 -3.11
N GLY A 300 9.37 9.01 -2.37
CA GLY A 300 9.18 7.56 -2.20
C GLY A 300 8.94 6.83 -3.52
N ASN A 301 8.23 7.41 -4.49
CA ASN A 301 8.05 6.79 -5.81
C ASN A 301 9.37 6.64 -6.57
N ARG A 302 10.23 7.68 -6.55
CA ARG A 302 11.55 7.61 -7.18
C ARG A 302 12.45 6.58 -6.49
N LEU A 303 12.42 6.53 -5.17
CA LEU A 303 13.18 5.55 -4.39
C LEU A 303 12.67 4.12 -4.61
N ALA A 304 11.37 3.94 -4.85
CA ALA A 304 10.79 2.65 -5.22
C ALA A 304 11.32 2.14 -6.57
N ILE A 305 11.50 3.03 -7.57
CA ILE A 305 12.13 2.67 -8.84
C ILE A 305 13.61 2.28 -8.64
N VAL A 306 14.34 3.02 -7.80
CA VAL A 306 15.72 2.68 -7.45
C VAL A 306 15.80 1.30 -6.78
N ASP A 307 14.95 1.05 -5.78
CA ASP A 307 14.86 -0.25 -5.11
C ASP A 307 14.47 -1.38 -6.07
N LEU A 308 13.52 -1.13 -6.99
CA LEU A 308 13.14 -2.12 -8.02
C LEU A 308 14.33 -2.50 -8.91
N ILE A 309 15.12 -1.51 -9.36
CA ILE A 309 16.35 -1.76 -10.15
C ILE A 309 17.35 -2.57 -9.32
N GLU A 310 17.59 -2.20 -8.07
CA GLU A 310 18.48 -2.94 -7.19
C GLU A 310 17.97 -4.35 -6.91
N ALA A 311 16.66 -4.53 -6.73
CA ALA A 311 16.04 -5.83 -6.55
C ALA A 311 16.25 -6.74 -7.76
N VAL A 312 16.18 -6.19 -8.98
CA VAL A 312 16.48 -6.90 -10.22
C VAL A 312 17.96 -7.27 -10.30
N GLU A 313 18.87 -6.33 -10.01
CA GLU A 313 20.32 -6.55 -10.09
C GLU A 313 20.83 -7.56 -9.04
N GLN A 314 20.17 -7.61 -7.88
CA GLN A 314 20.57 -8.46 -6.75
C GLN A 314 19.72 -9.75 -6.62
N ASP A 315 18.78 -9.94 -7.52
CA ASP A 315 17.78 -11.03 -7.47
C ASP A 315 17.08 -11.18 -6.12
N ARG A 316 16.67 -10.06 -5.54
CA ARG A 316 15.88 -10.00 -4.29
C ARG A 316 14.46 -9.49 -4.56
N GLU A 317 13.59 -9.61 -3.57
CA GLU A 317 12.29 -8.94 -3.60
C GLU A 317 12.45 -7.41 -3.38
N PRO A 318 11.62 -6.57 -4.07
CA PRO A 318 11.47 -5.16 -3.71
C PRO A 318 10.95 -4.99 -2.28
N VAL A 319 11.27 -3.88 -1.64
CA VAL A 319 10.84 -3.58 -0.25
C VAL A 319 9.33 -3.63 -0.10
N SER A 320 8.57 -3.14 -1.08
CA SER A 320 7.11 -3.33 -1.16
C SER A 320 6.79 -4.12 -2.44
N SER A 321 6.95 -5.44 -2.38
CA SER A 321 6.69 -6.35 -3.49
C SER A 321 5.19 -6.63 -3.68
N ALA A 322 4.84 -7.31 -4.79
CA ALA A 322 3.50 -7.85 -5.00
C ALA A 322 3.04 -8.76 -3.84
N ARG A 323 3.95 -9.58 -3.28
CA ARG A 323 3.64 -10.44 -2.12
C ARG A 323 3.29 -9.60 -0.88
N ASN A 324 4.02 -8.50 -0.65
CA ASN A 324 3.71 -7.59 0.45
C ASN A 324 2.36 -6.89 0.25
N ALA A 325 2.01 -6.55 -1.00
CA ALA A 325 0.72 -5.96 -1.32
C ALA A 325 -0.44 -6.95 -1.14
N VAL A 326 -0.28 -8.21 -1.55
CA VAL A 326 -1.26 -9.28 -1.29
C VAL A 326 -1.45 -9.47 0.21
N ALA A 327 -0.39 -9.57 1.00
CA ALA A 327 -0.49 -9.75 2.44
C ALA A 327 -1.11 -8.51 3.16
N ALA A 328 -0.87 -7.29 2.67
CA ALA A 328 -1.59 -6.11 3.15
C ALA A 328 -3.09 -6.16 2.80
N LEU A 329 -3.43 -6.63 1.59
CA LEU A 329 -4.82 -6.83 1.18
C LEU A 329 -5.51 -7.93 2.01
N GLU A 330 -4.80 -8.99 2.40
CA GLU A 330 -5.32 -10.00 3.34
C GLU A 330 -5.72 -9.40 4.68
N MET A 331 -4.94 -8.46 5.22
CA MET A 331 -5.29 -7.75 6.46
C MET A 331 -6.58 -6.95 6.30
N ILE A 332 -6.82 -6.37 5.12
CA ILE A 332 -8.03 -5.63 4.78
C ILE A 332 -9.23 -6.57 4.65
N LEU A 333 -9.13 -7.56 3.78
CA LEU A 333 -10.24 -8.48 3.48
C LEU A 333 -10.55 -9.40 4.67
N GLY A 334 -9.53 -9.70 5.48
CA GLY A 334 -9.68 -10.45 6.72
C GLY A 334 -10.61 -9.78 7.73
N ALA A 335 -10.71 -8.45 7.75
CA ALA A 335 -11.66 -7.74 8.62
C ALA A 335 -13.11 -8.07 8.24
N TYR A 336 -13.42 -8.12 6.94
CA TYR A 336 -14.72 -8.56 6.47
C TYR A 336 -14.98 -10.05 6.72
N GLU A 337 -13.99 -10.91 6.47
CA GLU A 337 -14.13 -12.35 6.74
C GLU A 337 -14.34 -12.62 8.23
N ALA A 338 -13.64 -11.90 9.12
CA ALA A 338 -13.84 -11.99 10.58
C ALA A 338 -15.23 -11.55 10.99
N GLN A 339 -15.73 -10.43 10.46
CA GLN A 339 -17.09 -9.94 10.71
C GLN A 339 -18.15 -10.94 10.25
N ILE A 340 -18.02 -11.49 9.04
CA ILE A 340 -18.98 -12.42 8.44
C ILE A 340 -18.99 -13.77 9.17
N SER A 341 -17.82 -14.28 9.57
CA SER A 341 -17.69 -15.56 10.25
C SER A 341 -17.91 -15.48 11.76
N GLY A 342 -17.86 -14.28 12.34
CA GLY A 342 -17.95 -14.05 13.79
C GLY A 342 -16.74 -14.59 14.56
N GLY A 343 -15.58 -14.73 13.94
CA GLY A 343 -14.43 -15.38 14.53
C GLY A 343 -13.07 -14.86 14.12
N ARG A 344 -12.03 -15.63 14.48
CA ARG A 344 -10.66 -15.37 14.06
C ARG A 344 -10.44 -15.86 12.64
N VAL A 345 -9.63 -15.10 11.87
CA VAL A 345 -9.19 -15.47 10.53
C VAL A 345 -7.70 -15.76 10.56
N ALA A 346 -7.32 -16.97 10.18
CA ALA A 346 -5.90 -17.34 10.04
C ALA A 346 -5.30 -16.65 8.79
N MET A 347 -4.03 -16.26 8.89
CA MET A 347 -3.26 -15.69 7.79
C MET A 347 -2.11 -16.64 7.40
N PRO A 348 -1.84 -16.80 6.11
CA PRO A 348 -2.57 -16.28 4.95
C PRO A 348 -4.01 -16.81 4.88
N MET A 349 -4.94 -16.00 4.35
CA MET A 349 -6.33 -16.41 4.18
C MET A 349 -6.46 -17.60 3.22
N ALA A 350 -7.17 -18.65 3.65
CA ALA A 350 -7.42 -19.81 2.79
C ALA A 350 -8.35 -19.49 1.61
N ARG A 351 -9.37 -18.64 1.84
CA ARG A 351 -10.27 -18.17 0.80
C ARG A 351 -9.64 -17.00 0.06
N ARG A 352 -9.52 -17.14 -1.26
CA ARG A 352 -8.94 -16.09 -2.12
C ARG A 352 -10.01 -15.22 -2.81
N GLU A 353 -11.27 -15.61 -2.75
CA GLU A 353 -12.40 -14.83 -3.19
C GLU A 353 -12.69 -13.67 -2.21
N HIS A 354 -13.18 -12.54 -2.74
CA HIS A 354 -13.52 -11.39 -1.90
C HIS A 354 -14.67 -11.71 -0.93
N PRO A 355 -14.51 -11.57 0.40
CA PRO A 355 -15.49 -12.01 1.38
C PRO A 355 -16.90 -11.40 1.19
N LEU A 356 -16.96 -10.09 0.87
CA LEU A 356 -18.23 -9.39 0.65
C LEU A 356 -18.96 -9.90 -0.60
N VAL A 357 -18.25 -10.26 -1.68
CA VAL A 357 -18.85 -10.85 -2.89
C VAL A 357 -19.46 -12.19 -2.55
N ALA A 358 -18.66 -13.09 -1.98
CA ALA A 358 -19.10 -14.42 -1.58
C ALA A 358 -20.27 -14.37 -0.55
N TRP A 359 -20.29 -13.36 0.31
CA TRP A 359 -21.36 -13.19 1.29
C TRP A 359 -22.68 -12.79 0.63
N ARG A 360 -22.65 -11.81 -0.28
CA ARG A 360 -23.83 -11.34 -1.01
C ARG A 360 -24.42 -12.44 -1.93
N GLU A 361 -23.57 -13.23 -2.57
CA GLU A 361 -24.01 -14.32 -3.45
C GLU A 361 -24.74 -15.44 -2.69
N ARG A 362 -24.27 -15.77 -1.49
CA ARG A 362 -24.92 -16.81 -0.63
C ARG A 362 -26.33 -16.46 -0.19
N GLN A 363 -26.72 -15.18 -0.21
CA GLN A 363 -28.11 -14.78 0.11
C GLN A 363 -29.05 -14.85 -1.10
N ASN A 364 -28.49 -14.87 -2.32
CA ASN A 364 -29.29 -14.92 -3.56
C ASN A 364 -29.53 -16.36 -4.01
N THR A 365 -29.01 -17.36 -3.28
CA THR A 365 -29.22 -18.80 -3.47
C THR A 365 -30.07 -19.38 -2.36
#